data_a9ece0376583226b0da626e0b29bf11d
#
_entry.id   a9ece0376583226b0da626e0b29bf11d
#
_cell.length_a   1.000
_cell.length_b   1.000
_cell.length_c   1.000
_cell.angle_alpha   90.00
_cell.angle_beta   90.00
_cell.angle_gamma   90.00
#
_symmetry.space_group_name_H-M   'P 1'
#
loop_
_entity.id
_entity.type
_entity.pdbx_description
1 polymer ?
#
loop_
_entity_poly.entity_id
_entity_poly.type
_entity_poly.pdbx_seq_one_letter_code
_entity_poly.pdbx_strand_id
1 'polypeptide(L)'
;GVQVFPLQNPAVKELLADASSAESIGDYNRAAALLERALRIEPRDPEILQSMAEVQLQNGDFEQALNFAVRSYDTGPRVGEICSRNWRTIADARGHLGDRSGSAEAAQRASSCMSSRPERL
;
A
#
# COMPACT_ATOMS: atom_id res chain seq x y z
N GLY A 1 22.93 14.98 -17.59
CA GLY A 1 23.69 14.35 -16.56
C GLY A 1 23.24 12.93 -16.27
N VAL A 2 23.96 12.28 -15.38
CA VAL A 2 23.63 10.92 -15.00
C VAL A 2 22.50 10.94 -13.97
N GLN A 3 21.49 10.15 -14.26
CA GLN A 3 20.40 10.01 -13.33
C GLN A 3 20.68 8.82 -12.42
N VAL A 4 20.62 9.05 -11.13
CA VAL A 4 20.91 8.02 -10.16
C VAL A 4 19.63 7.64 -9.44
N PHE A 5 19.24 6.38 -9.56
CA PHE A 5 18.09 5.83 -8.86
C PHE A 5 18.59 4.94 -7.74
N PRO A 6 18.02 5.06 -6.55
CA PRO A 6 18.37 4.14 -5.48
C PRO A 6 18.04 2.72 -5.91
N LEU A 7 18.99 1.83 -5.76
CA LEU A 7 18.74 0.44 -6.03
C LEU A 7 18.03 -0.16 -4.84
N GLN A 8 17.00 -0.94 -5.12
CA GLN A 8 16.32 -1.65 -4.06
C GLN A 8 17.26 -2.69 -3.45
N ASN A 9 17.25 -2.79 -2.13
CA ASN A 9 18.02 -3.78 -1.41
C ASN A 9 17.65 -5.17 -1.95
N PRO A 10 18.64 -5.99 -2.36
CA PRO A 10 18.34 -7.31 -2.91
C PRO A 10 17.55 -8.20 -1.98
N ALA A 11 17.79 -8.11 -0.67
CA ALA A 11 17.02 -8.90 0.29
C ALA A 11 15.56 -8.46 0.32
N VAL A 12 15.31 -7.16 0.22
CA VAL A 12 13.93 -6.64 0.16
C VAL A 12 13.26 -7.12 -1.11
N LYS A 13 13.95 -7.03 -2.23
CA LYS A 13 13.38 -7.46 -3.51
C LYS A 13 12.97 -8.93 -3.46
N GLU A 14 13.80 -9.77 -2.88
CA GLU A 14 13.49 -11.20 -2.75
C GLU A 14 12.29 -11.42 -1.81
N LEU A 15 12.26 -10.70 -0.69
CA LEU A 15 11.15 -10.81 0.25
C LEU A 15 9.83 -10.38 -0.38
N LEU A 16 9.85 -9.32 -1.20
CA LEU A 16 8.65 -8.86 -1.89
C LEU A 16 8.16 -9.89 -2.92
N ALA A 17 9.09 -10.50 -3.65
CA ALA A 17 8.74 -11.54 -4.62
C ALA A 17 8.12 -12.74 -3.90
N ASP A 18 8.72 -13.17 -2.79
CA ASP A 18 8.20 -14.31 -2.03
C ASP A 18 6.84 -13.98 -1.41
N ALA A 19 6.67 -12.76 -0.93
CA ALA A 19 5.39 -12.34 -0.38
C ALA A 19 4.30 -12.33 -1.45
N SER A 20 4.64 -11.87 -2.65
CA SER A 20 3.69 -11.88 -3.77
C SER A 20 3.27 -13.31 -4.13
N SER A 21 4.22 -14.24 -4.12
CA SER A 21 3.93 -15.64 -4.38
C SER A 21 3.00 -16.22 -3.31
N ALA A 22 3.28 -15.93 -2.04
CA ALA A 22 2.44 -16.40 -0.94
C ALA A 22 1.02 -15.82 -1.05
N GLU A 23 0.93 -14.54 -1.40
CA GLU A 23 -0.36 -13.88 -1.56
C GLU A 23 -1.18 -14.54 -2.68
N SER A 24 -0.52 -14.87 -3.78
CA SER A 24 -1.21 -15.44 -4.95
C SER A 24 -1.85 -16.80 -4.65
N ILE A 25 -1.36 -17.53 -3.67
CA ILE A 25 -1.94 -18.82 -3.28
C ILE A 25 -2.80 -18.69 -2.01
N GLY A 26 -3.06 -17.47 -1.55
CA GLY A 26 -3.91 -17.25 -0.40
C GLY A 26 -3.23 -17.44 0.95
N ASP A 27 -1.92 -17.58 0.97
CA ASP A 27 -1.18 -17.73 2.23
C ASP A 27 -0.85 -16.35 2.77
N TYR A 28 -1.87 -15.66 3.28
CA TYR A 28 -1.74 -14.27 3.71
C TYR A 28 -0.90 -14.12 4.96
N ASN A 29 -0.93 -15.10 5.86
CA ASN A 29 -0.09 -15.04 7.05
C ASN A 29 1.39 -15.09 6.69
N ARG A 30 1.74 -15.95 5.73
CA ARG A 30 3.11 -16.02 5.26
C ARG A 30 3.50 -14.74 4.54
N ALA A 31 2.60 -14.23 3.68
CA ALA A 31 2.87 -12.98 2.96
C ALA A 31 3.13 -11.85 3.96
N ALA A 32 2.31 -11.73 4.99
CA ALA A 32 2.48 -10.69 6.01
C ALA A 32 3.81 -10.84 6.74
N ALA A 33 4.20 -12.07 7.08
CA ALA A 33 5.46 -12.30 7.78
C ALA A 33 6.66 -11.88 6.92
N LEU A 34 6.60 -12.18 5.62
CA LEU A 34 7.67 -11.78 4.69
C LEU A 34 7.74 -10.27 4.53
N LEU A 35 6.58 -9.61 4.44
CA LEU A 35 6.53 -8.15 4.34
C LEU A 35 7.00 -7.48 5.62
N GLU A 36 6.72 -8.07 6.78
CA GLU A 36 7.25 -7.54 8.03
C GLU A 36 8.76 -7.56 8.06
N ARG A 37 9.36 -8.63 7.52
CA ARG A 37 10.82 -8.71 7.41
C ARG A 37 11.34 -7.63 6.49
N ALA A 38 10.67 -7.38 5.37
CA ALA A 38 11.05 -6.32 4.44
C ALA A 38 10.96 -4.95 5.12
N LEU A 39 9.93 -4.73 5.93
CA LEU A 39 9.77 -3.46 6.65
C LEU A 39 10.84 -3.25 7.70
N ARG A 40 11.40 -4.32 8.26
CA ARG A 40 12.51 -4.15 9.20
C ARG A 40 13.77 -3.64 8.50
N ILE A 41 13.92 -3.94 7.22
CA ILE A 41 15.05 -3.46 6.42
C ILE A 41 14.76 -2.04 5.91
N GLU A 42 13.56 -1.79 5.40
CA GLU A 42 13.18 -0.50 4.86
C GLU A 42 11.82 -0.07 5.43
N PRO A 43 11.82 0.50 6.66
CA PRO A 43 10.58 0.74 7.39
C PRO A 43 9.69 1.84 6.83
N ARG A 44 10.22 2.68 5.93
CA ARG A 44 9.44 3.79 5.38
C ARG A 44 9.19 3.63 3.89
N ASP A 45 9.34 2.44 3.37
CA ASP A 45 9.09 2.19 1.94
C ASP A 45 7.57 2.12 1.70
N PRO A 46 6.99 3.05 0.93
CA PRO A 46 5.54 3.08 0.74
C PRO A 46 5.02 1.86 -0.01
N GLU A 47 5.82 1.27 -0.91
CA GLU A 47 5.38 0.08 -1.62
C GLU A 47 5.24 -1.11 -0.67
N ILE A 48 6.16 -1.27 0.27
CA ILE A 48 6.07 -2.34 1.26
C ILE A 48 4.88 -2.11 2.17
N LEU A 49 4.70 -0.86 2.62
CA LEU A 49 3.58 -0.52 3.48
C LEU A 49 2.24 -0.77 2.79
N GLN A 50 2.14 -0.41 1.51
CA GLN A 50 0.92 -0.63 0.73
C GLN A 50 0.67 -2.13 0.51
N SER A 51 1.72 -2.88 0.21
CA SER A 51 1.58 -4.34 0.05
C SER A 51 1.10 -4.98 1.35
N MET A 52 1.61 -4.53 2.48
CA MET A 52 1.14 -5.03 3.77
C MET A 52 -0.33 -4.68 3.98
N ALA A 53 -0.73 -3.46 3.60
CA ALA A 53 -2.13 -3.05 3.72
C ALA A 53 -3.05 -3.97 2.91
N GLU A 54 -2.65 -4.28 1.69
CA GLU A 54 -3.46 -5.15 0.83
C GLU A 54 -3.55 -6.57 1.37
N VAL A 55 -2.45 -7.09 1.88
CA VAL A 55 -2.45 -8.44 2.48
C VAL A 55 -3.34 -8.48 3.71
N GLN A 56 -3.26 -7.46 4.57
CA GLN A 56 -4.10 -7.41 5.75
C GLN A 56 -5.58 -7.30 5.38
N LEU A 57 -5.88 -6.54 4.33
CA LEU A 57 -7.25 -6.44 3.84
C LEU A 57 -7.80 -7.80 3.42
N GLN A 58 -7.01 -8.54 2.66
CA GLN A 58 -7.42 -9.85 2.19
C GLN A 58 -7.53 -10.87 3.33
N ASN A 59 -6.72 -10.68 4.35
CA ASN A 59 -6.75 -11.55 5.53
C ASN A 59 -7.87 -11.18 6.51
N GLY A 60 -8.63 -10.14 6.21
CA GLY A 60 -9.75 -9.74 7.05
C GLY A 60 -9.38 -8.86 8.23
N ASP A 61 -8.12 -8.42 8.30
CA ASP A 61 -7.68 -7.53 9.36
C ASP A 61 -7.79 -6.08 8.87
N PHE A 62 -9.03 -5.57 8.93
CA PHE A 62 -9.35 -4.30 8.30
C PHE A 62 -8.73 -3.11 9.02
N GLU A 63 -8.54 -3.19 10.33
CA GLU A 63 -7.90 -2.11 11.07
C GLU A 63 -6.43 -1.99 10.72
N GLN A 64 -5.74 -3.12 10.63
CA GLN A 64 -4.34 -3.11 10.22
C GLN A 64 -4.19 -2.67 8.76
N ALA A 65 -5.11 -3.11 7.90
CA ALA A 65 -5.09 -2.67 6.50
C ALA A 65 -5.19 -1.15 6.42
N LEU A 66 -6.12 -0.57 7.18
CA LEU A 66 -6.28 0.88 7.23
C LEU A 66 -5.02 1.57 7.72
N ASN A 67 -4.43 1.07 8.81
CA ASN A 67 -3.23 1.68 9.39
C ASN A 67 -2.06 1.67 8.41
N PHE A 68 -1.82 0.54 7.75
CA PHE A 68 -0.71 0.45 6.82
C PHE A 68 -0.92 1.30 5.57
N ALA A 69 -2.15 1.38 5.07
CA ALA A 69 -2.44 2.21 3.90
C ALA A 69 -2.27 3.69 4.23
N VAL A 70 -2.71 4.13 5.40
CA VAL A 70 -2.52 5.51 5.84
C VAL A 70 -1.03 5.82 5.97
N ARG A 71 -0.26 4.91 6.55
CA ARG A 71 1.18 5.10 6.69
C ARG A 71 1.87 5.20 5.33
N SER A 72 1.45 4.37 4.37
CA SER A 72 1.98 4.44 3.02
C SER A 72 1.66 5.80 2.39
N TYR A 73 0.42 6.25 2.51
CA TYR A 73 0.02 7.53 1.97
C TYR A 73 0.81 8.69 2.61
N ASP A 74 0.99 8.64 3.93
CA ASP A 74 1.72 9.69 4.64
C ASP A 74 3.19 9.73 4.24
N THR A 75 3.75 8.58 3.91
CA THR A 75 5.13 8.51 3.45
C THR A 75 5.26 9.05 2.03
N GLY A 76 4.20 8.90 1.25
CA GLY A 76 4.16 9.39 -0.13
C GLY A 76 4.81 8.43 -1.10
N PRO A 77 4.69 8.69 -2.39
CA PRO A 77 4.11 9.88 -3.03
C PRO A 77 2.59 9.92 -2.91
N ARG A 78 2.05 11.13 -2.86
CA ARG A 78 0.61 11.35 -2.69
C ARG A 78 -0.09 11.62 -4.00
N VAL A 79 0.46 11.13 -5.08
CA VAL A 79 -0.11 11.17 -6.42
C VAL A 79 0.21 9.87 -7.11
N GLY A 80 -0.53 9.54 -8.15
CA GLY A 80 -0.24 8.41 -9.02
C GLY A 80 -0.76 7.10 -8.48
N GLU A 81 -0.16 6.03 -8.97
CA GLU A 81 -0.66 4.67 -8.74
C GLU A 81 -0.66 4.28 -7.27
N ILE A 82 0.44 4.56 -6.55
CA ILE A 82 0.50 4.16 -5.14
C ILE A 82 -0.51 4.94 -4.30
N CYS A 83 -0.70 6.22 -4.61
CA CYS A 83 -1.72 7.03 -3.96
C CYS A 83 -3.11 6.42 -4.18
N SER A 84 -3.42 6.07 -5.42
CA SER A 84 -4.71 5.48 -5.75
C SER A 84 -4.93 4.14 -5.05
N ARG A 85 -3.92 3.29 -5.03
CA ARG A 85 -4.01 1.99 -4.35
C ARG A 85 -4.23 2.16 -2.85
N ASN A 86 -3.55 3.12 -2.25
CA ASN A 86 -3.72 3.40 -0.82
C ASN A 86 -5.15 3.80 -0.51
N TRP A 87 -5.69 4.76 -1.28
CA TRP A 87 -7.05 5.21 -1.01
C TRP A 87 -8.10 4.15 -1.31
N ARG A 88 -7.88 3.29 -2.32
CA ARG A 88 -8.79 2.16 -2.56
C ARG A 88 -8.79 1.18 -1.39
N THR A 89 -7.60 0.91 -0.83
CA THR A 89 -7.51 0.04 0.35
C THR A 89 -8.19 0.68 1.55
N ILE A 90 -7.99 1.99 1.75
CA ILE A 90 -8.65 2.72 2.83
C ILE A 90 -10.17 2.65 2.68
N ALA A 91 -10.66 2.84 1.44
CA ALA A 91 -12.10 2.77 1.17
C ALA A 91 -12.65 1.39 1.54
N ASP A 92 -11.97 0.34 1.09
CA ASP A 92 -12.43 -1.02 1.37
C ASP A 92 -12.40 -1.32 2.87
N ALA A 93 -11.32 -0.94 3.54
CA ALA A 93 -11.20 -1.19 4.98
C ALA A 93 -12.26 -0.43 5.76
N ARG A 94 -12.49 0.84 5.44
CA ARG A 94 -13.53 1.64 6.09
C ARG A 94 -14.91 1.04 5.87
N GLY A 95 -15.18 0.55 4.65
CA GLY A 95 -16.45 -0.10 4.35
C GLY A 95 -16.68 -1.32 5.21
N HIS A 96 -15.67 -2.18 5.36
CA HIS A 96 -15.77 -3.37 6.20
C HIS A 96 -15.91 -3.01 7.68
N LEU A 97 -15.37 -1.87 8.09
CA LEU A 97 -15.47 -1.42 9.48
C LEU A 97 -16.77 -0.67 9.76
N GLY A 98 -17.64 -0.54 8.78
CA GLY A 98 -18.94 0.09 8.97
C GLY A 98 -18.95 1.60 8.75
N ASP A 99 -17.84 2.19 8.32
CA ASP A 99 -17.75 3.63 8.06
C ASP A 99 -18.08 3.91 6.60
N ARG A 100 -19.38 3.99 6.30
CA ARG A 100 -19.83 4.13 4.92
C ARG A 100 -19.46 5.48 4.32
N SER A 101 -19.59 6.55 5.07
CA SER A 101 -19.25 7.88 4.54
C SER A 101 -17.75 8.02 4.36
N GLY A 102 -16.95 7.47 5.29
CA GLY A 102 -15.49 7.46 5.14
C GLY A 102 -15.01 6.62 3.97
N SER A 103 -15.73 5.51 3.71
CA SER A 103 -15.44 4.68 2.56
C SER A 103 -15.69 5.44 1.25
N ALA A 104 -16.82 6.12 1.14
CA ALA A 104 -17.15 6.90 -0.05
C ALA A 104 -16.17 8.03 -0.28
N GLU A 105 -15.78 8.72 0.79
CA GLU A 105 -14.79 9.79 0.70
C GLU A 105 -13.45 9.26 0.21
N ALA A 106 -13.01 8.11 0.74
CA ALA A 106 -11.74 7.51 0.34
C ALA A 106 -11.78 7.08 -1.14
N ALA A 107 -12.91 6.53 -1.59
CA ALA A 107 -13.04 6.14 -3.00
C ALA A 107 -12.89 7.35 -3.91
N GLN A 108 -13.45 8.49 -3.50
CA GLN A 108 -13.31 9.72 -4.26
C GLN A 108 -11.86 10.19 -4.30
N ARG A 109 -11.15 10.08 -3.18
CA ARG A 109 -9.74 10.45 -3.13
C ARG A 109 -8.89 9.56 -4.03
N ALA A 110 -9.25 8.28 -4.13
CA ALA A 110 -8.53 7.38 -5.03
C ALA A 110 -8.60 7.88 -6.48
N SER A 111 -9.78 8.34 -6.90
CA SER A 111 -9.94 8.91 -8.24
C SER A 111 -9.11 10.17 -8.42
N SER A 112 -9.00 10.98 -7.37
CA SER A 112 -8.28 12.27 -7.45
C SER A 112 -6.77 12.09 -7.57
N CYS A 113 -6.24 10.97 -7.10
CA CYS A 113 -4.78 10.75 -7.14
C CYS A 113 -4.20 10.85 -8.54
N MET A 114 -4.94 10.36 -9.53
CA MET A 114 -4.45 10.31 -10.90
C MET A 114 -4.64 11.63 -11.64
N SER A 115 -5.53 12.48 -11.15
CA SER A 115 -5.82 13.76 -11.79
C SER A 115 -5.25 14.94 -11.03
N SER A 116 -4.42 14.72 -10.01
CA SER A 116 -3.87 15.79 -9.20
C SER A 116 -2.58 16.37 -9.77
N ARG A 117 -2.40 16.26 -11.10
CA ARG A 117 -1.27 16.88 -11.76
C ARG A 117 -1.42 18.40 -11.78
N PRO A 118 -0.30 19.13 -11.81
CA PRO A 118 -0.40 20.57 -11.96
C PRO A 118 -1.17 20.93 -13.23
N GLU A 119 -1.95 21.99 -13.13
CA GLU A 119 -2.71 22.48 -14.26
C GLU A 119 -1.78 23.02 -15.32
N ARG A 120 -2.04 22.69 -16.55
CA ARG A 120 -1.27 23.23 -17.66
C ARG A 120 -1.99 24.42 -18.26
N LEU A 121 -1.24 25.46 -18.43
CA LEU A 121 -1.79 26.70 -18.98
C LEU A 121 -1.67 26.73 -20.50
#